data_7a874353cf222773c5a17f5abd930f10
#
_entry.id   7a874353cf222773c5a17f5abd930f10
#
_cell.length_a   1.000
_cell.length_b   1.000
_cell.length_c   1.000
_cell.angle_alpha   90.00
_cell.angle_beta   90.00
_cell.angle_gamma   90.00
#
_symmetry.space_group_name_H-M   'P 1'
#
loop_
_entity.id
_entity.type
_entity.pdbx_description
1 polymer ?
#
loop_
_entity_poly.entity_id
_entity_poly.type
_entity_poly.pdbx_seq_one_letter_code
_entity_poly.pdbx_strand_id
1 'polypeptide(L)'
;MKRWRLDAKSQGGECALNDVLATDIVLAIRHRISARAQAEELAVRDFSCTFLGVISSATGTLIMQIGDGGVVVDFGEGLQLPLTPMNGEYANMTYFITDEDAVTRLETYSCDAQVIKVAAFTDGIQRLALNMMENSPHVPFFAPFFNGLASATSEQRDILPDLLKQFLSCPAVNERTDDDKTLALAMWLP
;
A
#
# COMPACT_ATOMS: atom_id res chain seq x y z
N MET A 1 -9.56 -1.56 -16.99
CA MET A 1 -9.13 -0.75 -15.81
C MET A 1 -10.28 0.14 -15.37
N LYS A 2 -10.93 -0.13 -14.22
CA LYS A 2 -12.05 0.69 -13.73
C LYS A 2 -11.47 1.89 -12.97
N ARG A 3 -11.66 3.07 -13.54
CA ARG A 3 -11.28 4.34 -12.92
C ARG A 3 -12.32 4.69 -11.86
N TRP A 4 -11.96 4.57 -10.60
CA TRP A 4 -12.81 5.05 -9.51
C TRP A 4 -12.59 6.56 -9.38
N ARG A 5 -13.60 7.36 -9.69
CA ARG A 5 -13.65 8.76 -9.28
C ARG A 5 -14.41 8.79 -7.95
N LEU A 6 -13.75 9.24 -6.92
CA LEU A 6 -14.42 9.79 -5.75
C LEU A 6 -15.06 11.11 -6.21
N ASP A 7 -16.37 11.12 -6.42
CA ASP A 7 -17.12 12.36 -6.59
C ASP A 7 -17.17 13.08 -5.23
N ALA A 8 -16.06 13.71 -4.86
CA ALA A 8 -16.05 14.70 -3.81
C ALA A 8 -16.82 15.93 -4.34
N LYS A 9 -18.11 16.01 -4.05
CA LYS A 9 -18.83 17.29 -4.05
C LYS A 9 -18.26 18.14 -2.93
N SER A 10 -17.14 18.78 -3.19
CA SER A 10 -16.55 19.78 -2.32
C SER A 10 -17.37 21.06 -2.40
N GLN A 11 -18.09 21.37 -1.34
CA GLN A 11 -18.27 22.77 -0.97
C GLN A 11 -16.88 23.27 -0.51
N GLY A 12 -16.22 24.04 -1.34
CA GLY A 12 -15.14 25.02 -1.14
C GLY A 12 -14.18 24.90 0.07
N GLY A 13 -13.69 23.71 0.41
CA GLY A 13 -12.60 23.50 1.37
C GLY A 13 -11.59 22.53 0.78
N GLU A 14 -10.31 22.90 0.72
CA GLU A 14 -9.23 21.98 0.42
C GLU A 14 -9.34 20.79 1.40
N CYS A 15 -9.55 19.59 0.88
CA CYS A 15 -9.54 18.39 1.69
C CYS A 15 -8.09 18.15 2.15
N ALA A 16 -7.79 18.53 3.39
CA ALA A 16 -6.45 18.36 3.95
C ALA A 16 -6.10 16.87 4.02
N LEU A 17 -4.93 16.51 3.50
CA LEU A 17 -4.37 15.16 3.59
C LEU A 17 -3.81 14.94 4.99
N ASN A 18 -4.67 14.54 5.94
CA ASN A 18 -4.35 14.43 7.36
C ASN A 18 -5.01 13.20 8.01
N ASP A 19 -4.78 13.03 9.31
CA ASP A 19 -5.28 11.88 10.10
C ASP A 19 -6.81 11.81 10.17
N VAL A 20 -7.51 12.94 10.06
CA VAL A 20 -8.98 12.97 10.04
C VAL A 20 -9.48 12.29 8.77
N LEU A 21 -8.92 12.66 7.61
CA LEU A 21 -9.24 12.02 6.33
C LEU A 21 -8.88 10.53 6.35
N ALA A 22 -7.72 10.16 6.92
CA ALA A 22 -7.29 8.77 7.04
C ALA A 22 -8.30 7.96 7.87
N THR A 23 -8.74 8.49 9.00
CA THR A 23 -9.76 7.88 9.86
C THR A 23 -11.09 7.70 9.12
N ASP A 24 -11.56 8.73 8.42
CA ASP A 24 -12.81 8.68 7.64
C ASP A 24 -12.75 7.61 6.55
N ILE A 25 -11.60 7.46 5.88
CA ILE A 25 -11.39 6.43 4.86
C ILE A 25 -11.48 5.03 5.48
N VAL A 26 -10.79 4.79 6.60
CA VAL A 26 -10.81 3.51 7.31
C VAL A 26 -12.24 3.17 7.76
N LEU A 27 -12.96 4.13 8.36
CA LEU A 27 -14.34 3.94 8.78
C LEU A 27 -15.27 3.63 7.60
N ALA A 28 -15.08 4.30 6.47
CA ALA A 28 -15.87 4.04 5.25
C ALA A 28 -15.59 2.64 4.69
N ILE A 29 -14.34 2.18 4.70
CA ILE A 29 -13.96 0.81 4.28
C ILE A 29 -14.59 -0.21 5.22
N ARG A 30 -14.46 -0.05 6.54
CA ARG A 30 -15.06 -0.93 7.56
C ARG A 30 -16.58 -1.05 7.40
N HIS A 31 -17.25 0.08 7.16
CA HIS A 31 -18.69 0.08 6.89
C HIS A 31 -19.05 -0.76 5.65
N ARG A 32 -18.28 -0.64 4.58
CA ARG A 32 -18.49 -1.44 3.35
C ARG A 32 -18.23 -2.92 3.57
N ILE A 33 -17.19 -3.27 4.32
CA ILE A 33 -16.89 -4.67 4.68
C ILE A 33 -18.05 -5.24 5.51
N SER A 34 -18.54 -4.51 6.53
CA SER A 34 -19.67 -4.94 7.36
C SER A 34 -20.93 -5.15 6.55
N ALA A 35 -21.25 -4.22 5.65
CA ALA A 35 -22.42 -4.34 4.76
C ALA A 35 -22.29 -5.56 3.82
N ARG A 36 -21.07 -5.86 3.33
CA ARG A 36 -20.82 -7.02 2.49
C ARG A 36 -20.96 -8.32 3.27
N ALA A 37 -20.37 -8.39 4.47
CA ALA A 37 -20.48 -9.54 5.35
C ALA A 37 -21.96 -9.85 5.68
N GLN A 38 -22.73 -8.82 6.02
CA GLN A 38 -24.17 -8.98 6.27
C GLN A 38 -24.93 -9.49 5.02
N ALA A 39 -24.62 -8.97 3.84
CA ALA A 39 -25.28 -9.37 2.60
C ALA A 39 -24.96 -10.81 2.18
N GLU A 40 -23.81 -11.34 2.59
CA GLU A 40 -23.37 -12.72 2.32
C GLU A 40 -23.62 -13.67 3.48
N GLU A 41 -24.24 -13.21 4.57
CA GLU A 41 -24.48 -13.98 5.80
C GLU A 41 -23.19 -14.57 6.41
N LEU A 42 -22.08 -13.80 6.29
CA LEU A 42 -20.76 -14.14 6.80
C LEU A 42 -20.37 -13.28 8.01
N ALA A 43 -19.40 -13.71 8.79
CA ALA A 43 -18.87 -12.90 9.87
C ALA A 43 -17.89 -11.83 9.31
N VAL A 44 -17.82 -10.64 9.92
CA VAL A 44 -16.89 -9.57 9.52
C VAL A 44 -15.43 -10.05 9.51
N ARG A 45 -15.08 -10.94 10.44
CA ARG A 45 -13.74 -11.54 10.53
C ARG A 45 -13.37 -12.39 9.30
N ASP A 46 -14.34 -12.91 8.54
CA ASP A 46 -14.07 -13.68 7.34
C ASP A 46 -13.54 -12.79 6.18
N PHE A 47 -13.61 -11.47 6.36
CA PHE A 47 -13.04 -10.43 5.49
C PHE A 47 -11.80 -9.77 6.09
N SER A 48 -11.15 -10.37 7.09
CA SER A 48 -9.97 -9.79 7.73
C SER A 48 -8.85 -9.59 6.72
N CYS A 49 -8.32 -8.36 6.66
CA CYS A 49 -7.20 -8.00 5.81
C CYS A 49 -6.42 -6.84 6.40
N THR A 50 -5.16 -6.74 6.04
CA THR A 50 -4.34 -5.55 6.26
C THR A 50 -4.78 -4.42 5.33
N PHE A 51 -4.35 -3.19 5.61
CA PHE A 51 -4.68 -2.03 4.79
C PHE A 51 -3.46 -1.15 4.54
N LEU A 52 -3.17 -0.89 3.28
CA LEU A 52 -2.18 0.07 2.83
C LEU A 52 -2.84 1.06 1.88
N GLY A 53 -2.70 2.35 2.16
CA GLY A 53 -3.28 3.41 1.33
C GLY A 53 -2.29 4.55 1.09
N VAL A 54 -2.29 5.06 -0.14
CA VAL A 54 -1.51 6.26 -0.50
C VAL A 54 -2.38 7.19 -1.34
N ILE A 55 -2.50 8.42 -0.89
CA ILE A 55 -3.09 9.52 -1.65
C ILE A 55 -1.99 10.55 -1.86
N SER A 56 -1.74 10.90 -3.11
CA SER A 56 -0.74 11.91 -3.45
C SER A 56 -1.25 12.86 -4.52
N SER A 57 -0.94 14.13 -4.35
CA SER A 57 -1.30 15.22 -5.24
C SER A 57 -0.14 16.22 -5.34
N ALA A 58 -0.30 17.26 -6.17
CA ALA A 58 0.68 18.35 -6.25
C ALA A 58 0.85 19.13 -4.94
N THR A 59 -0.11 19.03 -4.01
CA THR A 59 -0.14 19.78 -2.74
C THR A 59 0.25 18.94 -1.53
N GLY A 60 0.47 17.63 -1.70
CA GLY A 60 0.89 16.78 -0.59
C GLY A 60 0.59 15.31 -0.77
N THR A 61 0.99 14.55 0.23
CA THR A 61 0.83 13.09 0.30
C THR A 61 0.33 12.68 1.68
N LEU A 62 -0.58 11.70 1.70
CA LEU A 62 -1.02 10.95 2.88
C LEU A 62 -0.80 9.48 2.65
N ILE A 63 -0.08 8.83 3.56
CA ILE A 63 0.14 7.39 3.61
C ILE A 63 -0.58 6.85 4.84
N MET A 64 -1.23 5.71 4.69
CA MET A 64 -2.05 5.05 5.71
C MET A 64 -1.69 3.58 5.77
N GLN A 65 -1.56 3.04 6.99
CA GLN A 65 -1.18 1.65 7.21
C GLN A 65 -1.91 1.04 8.41
N ILE A 66 -2.45 -0.17 8.22
CA ILE A 66 -2.87 -1.09 9.28
C ILE A 66 -2.34 -2.46 8.91
N GLY A 67 -1.52 -3.05 9.78
CA GLY A 67 -0.90 -4.36 9.56
C GLY A 67 0.57 -4.30 9.17
N ASP A 68 1.10 -5.41 8.74
CA ASP A 68 2.52 -5.71 8.58
C ASP A 68 3.06 -5.57 7.15
N GLY A 69 2.25 -5.13 6.20
CA GLY A 69 2.72 -4.72 4.89
C GLY A 69 3.58 -3.46 4.95
N GLY A 70 4.09 -3.00 3.80
CA GLY A 70 4.92 -1.80 3.74
C GLY A 70 4.61 -0.91 2.55
N VAL A 71 4.87 0.39 2.71
CA VAL A 71 4.80 1.39 1.65
C VAL A 71 6.15 2.10 1.52
N VAL A 72 6.76 1.99 0.36
CA VAL A 72 7.99 2.69 0.00
C VAL A 72 7.65 3.78 -1.00
N VAL A 73 8.18 4.98 -0.80
CA VAL A 73 7.96 6.16 -1.65
C VAL A 73 9.27 6.85 -2.01
N ASP A 74 9.24 7.60 -3.11
CA ASP A 74 10.32 8.51 -3.53
C ASP A 74 9.70 9.88 -3.80
N PHE A 75 10.17 10.89 -3.07
CA PHE A 75 9.78 12.30 -3.25
C PHE A 75 10.79 13.09 -4.11
N GLY A 76 11.81 12.40 -4.68
CA GLY A 76 12.87 13.02 -5.49
C GLY A 76 14.28 12.86 -4.90
N GLU A 77 14.37 12.39 -3.65
CA GLU A 77 15.64 12.20 -2.93
C GLU A 77 16.03 10.72 -2.76
N GLY A 78 15.28 9.83 -3.41
CA GLY A 78 15.45 8.38 -3.30
C GLY A 78 14.33 7.68 -2.52
N LEU A 79 14.37 6.35 -2.54
CA LEU A 79 13.34 5.53 -1.88
C LEU A 79 13.43 5.64 -0.35
N GLN A 80 12.28 5.86 0.28
CA GLN A 80 12.12 5.97 1.72
C GLN A 80 11.00 5.04 2.21
N LEU A 81 11.05 4.64 3.48
CA LEU A 81 10.02 3.89 4.19
C LEU A 81 9.41 4.80 5.27
N PRO A 82 8.35 5.57 5.00
CA PRO A 82 7.81 6.56 5.92
C PRO A 82 7.17 5.95 7.18
N LEU A 83 6.58 4.75 7.05
CA LEU A 83 6.01 3.99 8.14
C LEU A 83 6.69 2.63 8.22
N THR A 84 7.10 2.24 9.42
CA THR A 84 7.67 0.91 9.65
C THR A 84 6.54 -0.12 9.68
N PRO A 85 6.68 -1.28 8.99
CA PRO A 85 5.70 -2.34 9.09
C PRO A 85 5.40 -2.74 10.53
N MET A 86 4.13 -2.85 10.89
CA MET A 86 3.71 -3.20 12.24
C MET A 86 4.03 -4.66 12.52
N ASN A 87 5.05 -4.91 13.32
CA ASN A 87 5.23 -6.21 13.93
C ASN A 87 4.45 -6.21 15.24
N GLY A 88 3.42 -7.06 15.37
CA GLY A 88 2.67 -7.21 16.62
C GLY A 88 3.57 -7.57 17.80
N GLU A 89 3.06 -7.46 19.03
CA GLU A 89 3.79 -7.80 20.27
C GLU A 89 4.33 -9.24 20.29
N TYR A 90 3.78 -10.10 19.45
CA TYR A 90 4.23 -11.49 19.23
C TYR A 90 4.50 -11.69 17.74
N ALA A 91 5.53 -12.46 17.41
CA ALA A 91 6.08 -12.67 16.07
C ALA A 91 5.09 -13.15 14.99
N ASN A 92 3.82 -13.41 15.33
CA ASN A 92 2.77 -13.89 14.42
C ASN A 92 1.44 -13.13 14.62
N MET A 93 1.46 -11.94 15.20
CA MET A 93 0.25 -11.11 15.33
C MET A 93 0.25 -10.01 14.26
N THR A 94 -0.75 -10.04 13.39
CA THR A 94 -1.04 -8.99 12.42
C THR A 94 -2.33 -8.29 12.83
N TYR A 95 -2.40 -6.98 12.61
CA TYR A 95 -3.60 -6.17 12.82
C TYR A 95 -4.38 -6.04 11.51
N PHE A 96 -5.70 -6.14 11.62
CA PHE A 96 -6.58 -6.08 10.47
C PHE A 96 -7.49 -4.85 10.51
N ILE A 97 -7.88 -4.36 9.32
CA ILE A 97 -8.82 -3.25 9.21
C ILE A 97 -10.20 -3.60 9.79
N THR A 98 -10.50 -4.88 9.96
CA THR A 98 -11.75 -5.39 10.55
C THR A 98 -11.74 -5.43 12.07
N ASP A 99 -10.59 -5.31 12.73
CA ASP A 99 -10.47 -5.36 14.18
C ASP A 99 -11.23 -4.21 14.85
N GLU A 100 -11.72 -4.42 16.06
CA GLU A 100 -12.48 -3.40 16.80
C GLU A 100 -11.67 -2.12 17.03
N ASP A 101 -10.37 -2.28 17.31
CA ASP A 101 -9.41 -1.21 17.57
C ASP A 101 -8.64 -0.73 16.32
N ALA A 102 -9.08 -1.11 15.10
CA ALA A 102 -8.39 -0.77 13.85
C ALA A 102 -8.09 0.72 13.67
N VAL A 103 -8.99 1.61 14.13
CA VAL A 103 -8.75 3.07 14.06
C VAL A 103 -7.61 3.51 14.97
N THR A 104 -7.46 2.88 16.14
CA THR A 104 -6.34 3.18 17.07
C THR A 104 -5.03 2.57 16.62
N ARG A 105 -5.09 1.58 15.70
CA ARG A 105 -3.93 0.94 15.06
C ARG A 105 -3.56 1.58 13.72
N LEU A 106 -4.34 2.55 13.26
CA LEU A 106 -4.04 3.26 12.03
C LEU A 106 -2.78 4.11 12.22
N GLU A 107 -1.73 3.79 11.47
CA GLU A 107 -0.57 4.65 11.32
C GLU A 107 -0.68 5.50 10.08
N THR A 108 -0.26 6.75 10.18
CA THR A 108 -0.32 7.73 9.09
C THR A 108 1.00 8.48 8.96
N TYR A 109 1.29 8.88 7.74
CA TYR A 109 2.36 9.83 7.42
C TYR A 109 1.81 10.84 6.42
N SER A 110 1.99 12.13 6.70
CA SER A 110 1.58 13.20 5.79
C SER A 110 2.71 14.21 5.57
N CYS A 111 2.82 14.73 4.36
CA CYS A 111 3.78 15.78 4.00
C CYS A 111 3.28 16.60 2.81
N ASP A 112 3.87 17.79 2.60
CA ASP A 112 3.53 18.70 1.52
C ASP A 112 4.30 18.41 0.21
N ALA A 113 4.68 17.16 -0.02
CA ALA A 113 5.42 16.72 -1.20
C ALA A 113 4.61 15.71 -2.02
N GLN A 114 4.72 15.80 -3.34
CA GLN A 114 4.15 14.84 -4.27
C GLN A 114 5.04 13.61 -4.38
N VAL A 115 4.44 12.42 -4.34
CA VAL A 115 5.16 11.16 -4.60
C VAL A 115 5.49 11.04 -6.08
N ILE A 116 6.76 10.76 -6.38
CA ILE A 116 7.25 10.45 -7.73
C ILE A 116 7.16 8.94 -7.99
N LYS A 117 7.51 8.11 -7.01
CA LYS A 117 7.42 6.65 -7.09
C LYS A 117 6.80 6.10 -5.80
N VAL A 118 5.98 5.09 -5.94
CA VAL A 118 5.41 4.36 -4.80
C VAL A 118 5.38 2.87 -5.07
N ALA A 119 5.72 2.10 -4.05
CA ALA A 119 5.51 0.66 -4.00
C ALA A 119 4.80 0.30 -2.70
N ALA A 120 3.71 -0.46 -2.78
CA ALA A 120 3.02 -1.03 -1.64
C ALA A 120 3.07 -2.56 -1.75
N PHE A 121 3.35 -3.24 -0.65
CA PHE A 121 3.57 -4.69 -0.65
C PHE A 121 3.12 -5.35 0.66
N THR A 122 2.74 -6.63 0.55
CA THR A 122 2.43 -7.48 1.70
C THR A 122 3.70 -8.04 2.34
N ASP A 123 3.59 -8.52 3.56
CA ASP A 123 4.67 -9.13 4.35
C ASP A 123 5.41 -10.24 3.62
N GLY A 124 4.73 -11.02 2.77
CA GLY A 124 5.32 -12.10 1.99
C GLY A 124 6.51 -11.71 1.11
N ILE A 125 6.72 -10.41 0.81
CA ILE A 125 7.94 -9.94 0.11
C ILE A 125 8.78 -8.97 0.94
N GLN A 126 8.45 -8.75 2.20
CA GLN A 126 9.11 -7.77 3.07
C GLN A 126 10.64 -8.00 3.14
N ARG A 127 11.07 -9.27 3.28
CA ARG A 127 12.49 -9.65 3.32
C ARG A 127 13.25 -9.42 2.00
N LEU A 128 12.55 -9.25 0.89
CA LEU A 128 13.11 -8.89 -0.41
C LEU A 128 13.13 -7.37 -0.60
N ALA A 129 12.07 -6.72 -0.13
CA ALA A 129 11.79 -5.30 -0.32
C ALA A 129 12.54 -4.40 0.66
N LEU A 130 12.86 -4.89 1.87
CA LEU A 130 13.46 -4.10 2.94
C LEU A 130 14.79 -4.69 3.43
N ASN A 131 15.68 -3.80 3.83
CA ASN A 131 16.77 -4.12 4.72
C ASN A 131 16.20 -4.11 6.15
N MET A 132 15.94 -5.29 6.70
CA MET A 132 15.28 -5.46 8.01
C MET A 132 16.09 -4.92 9.18
N MET A 133 17.44 -4.82 9.06
CA MET A 133 18.29 -4.29 10.12
C MET A 133 18.25 -2.76 10.20
N GLU A 134 18.08 -2.10 9.06
CA GLU A 134 18.13 -0.64 8.93
C GLU A 134 16.73 -0.03 8.80
N ASN A 135 15.69 -0.86 8.70
CA ASN A 135 14.32 -0.44 8.36
C ASN A 135 14.30 0.49 7.14
N SER A 136 15.02 0.11 6.09
CA SER A 136 15.21 0.90 4.88
C SER A 136 14.83 0.12 3.62
N PRO A 137 14.41 0.79 2.54
CA PRO A 137 14.12 0.13 1.27
C PRO A 137 15.35 -0.57 0.69
N HIS A 138 15.20 -1.82 0.25
CA HIS A 138 16.22 -2.50 -0.53
C HIS A 138 16.16 -2.02 -1.99
N VAL A 139 16.85 -0.92 -2.27
CA VAL A 139 16.84 -0.23 -3.57
C VAL A 139 17.07 -1.17 -4.76
N PRO A 140 18.03 -2.15 -4.72
CA PRO A 140 18.22 -3.08 -5.82
C PRO A 140 17.00 -3.94 -6.17
N PHE A 141 16.11 -4.19 -5.21
CA PHE A 141 14.84 -4.90 -5.45
C PHE A 141 13.88 -4.04 -6.27
N PHE A 142 13.73 -2.75 -5.94
CA PHE A 142 12.76 -1.87 -6.59
C PHE A 142 13.23 -1.30 -7.93
N ALA A 143 14.54 -1.12 -8.11
CA ALA A 143 15.10 -0.44 -9.28
C ALA A 143 14.66 -1.03 -10.63
N PRO A 144 14.66 -2.35 -10.86
CA PRO A 144 14.21 -2.94 -12.13
C PRO A 144 12.74 -2.61 -12.45
N PHE A 145 11.86 -2.60 -11.45
CA PHE A 145 10.44 -2.33 -11.64
C PHE A 145 10.20 -0.86 -12.02
N PHE A 146 10.79 0.09 -11.29
CA PHE A 146 10.64 1.50 -11.61
C PHE A 146 11.29 1.87 -12.95
N ASN A 147 12.44 1.27 -13.28
CA ASN A 147 13.07 1.46 -14.60
C ASN A 147 12.18 0.88 -15.71
N GLY A 148 11.57 -0.28 -15.50
CA GLY A 148 10.60 -0.87 -16.43
C GLY A 148 9.37 0.03 -16.63
N LEU A 149 8.79 0.56 -15.55
CA LEU A 149 7.66 1.50 -15.62
C LEU A 149 8.01 2.80 -16.35
N ALA A 150 9.21 3.34 -16.10
CA ALA A 150 9.69 4.59 -16.71
C ALA A 150 9.92 4.46 -18.22
N SER A 151 10.44 3.31 -18.67
CA SER A 151 10.81 3.07 -20.06
C SER A 151 9.72 2.42 -20.91
N ALA A 152 8.63 1.92 -20.31
CA ALA A 152 7.60 1.20 -21.00
C ALA A 152 6.79 2.08 -21.95
N THR A 153 6.65 1.65 -23.20
CA THR A 153 5.68 2.22 -24.14
C THR A 153 4.23 1.91 -23.72
N SER A 154 3.25 2.58 -24.32
CA SER A 154 1.83 2.31 -24.01
C SER A 154 1.46 0.83 -24.19
N GLU A 155 1.98 0.18 -25.23
CA GLU A 155 1.72 -1.23 -25.53
C GLU A 155 2.40 -2.16 -24.51
N GLN A 156 3.59 -1.80 -24.05
CA GLN A 156 4.34 -2.57 -23.04
C GLN A 156 3.71 -2.47 -21.65
N ARG A 157 3.00 -1.38 -21.34
CA ARG A 157 2.34 -1.22 -20.03
C ARG A 157 1.27 -2.27 -19.76
N ASP A 158 0.61 -2.78 -20.79
CA ASP A 158 -0.44 -3.78 -20.64
C ASP A 158 0.11 -5.16 -20.23
N ILE A 159 1.38 -5.44 -20.51
CA ILE A 159 2.03 -6.72 -20.14
C ILE A 159 2.80 -6.64 -18.80
N LEU A 160 3.06 -5.45 -18.25
CA LEU A 160 3.82 -5.29 -16.99
C LEU A 160 3.18 -6.04 -15.80
N PRO A 161 1.84 -6.07 -15.61
CA PRO A 161 1.23 -6.84 -14.53
C PRO A 161 1.53 -8.35 -14.64
N ASP A 162 1.53 -8.91 -15.86
CA ASP A 162 1.83 -10.32 -16.07
C ASP A 162 3.31 -10.63 -15.81
N LEU A 163 4.22 -9.74 -16.22
CA LEU A 163 5.64 -9.87 -15.91
C LEU A 163 5.90 -9.79 -14.40
N LEU A 164 5.23 -8.88 -13.68
CA LEU A 164 5.31 -8.79 -12.23
C LEU A 164 4.80 -10.07 -11.56
N LYS A 165 3.66 -10.60 -12.02
CA LYS A 165 3.12 -11.87 -11.53
C LYS A 165 4.09 -13.03 -11.76
N GLN A 166 4.71 -13.12 -12.95
CA GLN A 166 5.72 -14.13 -13.25
C GLN A 166 6.94 -14.01 -12.33
N PHE A 167 7.41 -12.79 -12.08
CA PHE A 167 8.50 -12.55 -11.15
C PHE A 167 8.16 -13.01 -9.73
N LEU A 168 7.00 -12.60 -9.18
CA LEU A 168 6.58 -12.97 -7.84
C LEU A 168 6.36 -14.48 -7.67
N SER A 169 6.11 -15.19 -8.76
CA SER A 169 5.89 -16.66 -8.77
C SER A 169 7.16 -17.45 -9.12
N CYS A 170 8.29 -16.79 -9.41
CA CYS A 170 9.49 -17.50 -9.82
C CYS A 170 10.16 -18.27 -8.66
N PRO A 171 10.91 -19.36 -8.93
CA PRO A 171 11.56 -20.17 -7.91
C PRO A 171 12.45 -19.35 -6.97
N ALA A 172 13.20 -18.40 -7.48
CA ALA A 172 14.11 -17.58 -6.68
C ALA A 172 13.40 -16.69 -5.63
N VAL A 173 12.15 -16.30 -5.89
CA VAL A 173 11.30 -15.60 -4.92
C VAL A 173 10.65 -16.60 -3.96
N ASN A 174 10.12 -17.72 -4.47
CA ASN A 174 9.46 -18.74 -3.65
C ASN A 174 10.40 -19.44 -2.66
N GLU A 175 11.71 -19.53 -2.97
CA GLU A 175 12.72 -20.06 -2.03
C GLU A 175 12.97 -19.13 -0.83
N ARG A 176 12.56 -17.87 -0.91
CA ARG A 176 12.79 -16.84 0.13
C ARG A 176 11.56 -16.56 0.99
N THR A 177 10.39 -16.99 0.53
CA THR A 177 9.12 -16.82 1.24
C THR A 177 8.12 -17.85 0.76
N ASP A 178 7.38 -18.43 1.70
CA ASP A 178 6.27 -19.35 1.49
C ASP A 178 4.90 -18.68 1.63
N ASP A 179 4.90 -17.38 1.87
CA ASP A 179 3.70 -16.58 2.06
C ASP A 179 3.14 -16.00 0.76
N ASP A 180 1.89 -15.52 0.82
CA ASP A 180 1.23 -14.83 -0.29
C ASP A 180 1.91 -13.49 -0.59
N LYS A 181 2.11 -13.22 -1.90
CA LYS A 181 2.90 -12.10 -2.37
C LYS A 181 2.09 -11.12 -3.19
N THR A 182 2.01 -9.90 -2.72
CA THR A 182 1.43 -8.79 -3.48
C THR A 182 2.41 -7.63 -3.55
N LEU A 183 2.55 -7.05 -4.74
CA LEU A 183 3.31 -5.82 -4.98
C LEU A 183 2.52 -4.93 -5.93
N ALA A 184 2.23 -3.71 -5.50
CA ALA A 184 1.65 -2.66 -6.32
C ALA A 184 2.68 -1.54 -6.52
N LEU A 185 2.83 -1.08 -7.76
CA LEU A 185 3.81 -0.07 -8.14
C LEU A 185 3.11 1.04 -8.94
N ALA A 186 3.43 2.28 -8.62
CA ALA A 186 3.05 3.41 -9.45
C ALA A 186 4.17 4.46 -9.48
N MET A 187 4.21 5.23 -10.56
CA MET A 187 5.09 6.39 -10.64
C MET A 187 4.41 7.53 -11.40
N TRP A 188 4.75 8.73 -10.99
CA TRP A 188 4.40 9.93 -11.71
C TRP A 188 5.33 10.10 -12.91
N LEU A 189 4.76 10.24 -14.09
CA LEU A 189 5.48 10.60 -15.32
C LEU A 189 5.00 11.98 -15.71
N PRO A 190 5.89 12.98 -15.77
CA PRO A 190 5.55 14.35 -16.15
C PRO A 190 5.04 14.46 -17.59
#